data_5aaaad03eca31b703c24b5b6e24b3502
#
_entry.id   5aaaad03eca31b703c24b5b6e24b3502
#
_cell.length_a   1.000
_cell.length_b   1.000
_cell.length_c   1.000
_cell.angle_alpha   90.00
_cell.angle_beta   90.00
_cell.angle_gamma   90.00
#
_symmetry.space_group_name_H-M   'P 1'
#
loop_
_entity.id
_entity.type
_entity.pdbx_description
1 polymer ?
#
loop_
_entity_poly.entity_id
_entity_poly.type
_entity_poly.pdbx_seq_one_letter_code
_entity_poly.pdbx_strand_id
1 'polypeptide(L)'
;MLNLTKEWDKVFPRNENVNHKKVIFKNHFGIELAADMFWPKEVNGKLPAIACCGAFGAVKEQHSGLYAQEMASRGFLTIAFDPSFTGESGGEPRYMNSPDINVEDFQAAVDYLSNLDNVDKDKISIIGICGWGGMAIQTACIDTRIKATVAITMYDMSRVAGNGYYDSSDNEEARYQMRVNLNNQRTEDFKNGSYKLAGGTIPLDVVKDMDVPLFVKEYSEYYRGRAYHSRSLNSNNGWNVSARTSLLNTRLFTYAKEIRSAVLIVHGEKAHSRYMGEDTFKLLKGDNKELFIVPNANHTDLYDGGINHDKIPFDKIEEFVKKNI
;
A
#
# COMPACT_ATOMS: atom_id res chain seq x y z
N MET A 1 -20.61 -0.94 13.10
CA MET A 1 -19.65 -1.98 13.54
C MET A 1 -19.37 -2.88 12.34
N LEU A 2 -18.11 -3.02 11.96
CA LEU A 2 -17.70 -3.81 10.81
C LEU A 2 -18.02 -5.30 11.03
N ASN A 3 -18.41 -5.99 9.96
CA ASN A 3 -18.61 -7.43 9.97
C ASN A 3 -17.39 -8.11 9.31
N LEU A 4 -16.44 -8.57 10.12
CA LEU A 4 -15.20 -9.15 9.65
C LEU A 4 -15.38 -10.64 9.34
N THR A 5 -14.80 -11.11 8.23
CA THR A 5 -14.73 -12.52 7.86
C THR A 5 -13.95 -13.31 8.92
N LYS A 6 -14.48 -14.41 9.40
CA LYS A 6 -13.86 -15.23 10.46
C LYS A 6 -12.89 -16.28 9.92
N GLU A 7 -13.07 -16.68 8.68
CA GLU A 7 -12.28 -17.71 8.02
C GLU A 7 -10.92 -17.16 7.52
N TRP A 8 -9.99 -18.07 7.25
CA TRP A 8 -8.73 -17.74 6.60
C TRP A 8 -8.97 -17.59 5.11
N ASP A 9 -9.24 -16.38 4.67
CA ASP A 9 -9.54 -16.02 3.28
C ASP A 9 -8.38 -15.32 2.56
N LYS A 10 -7.16 -15.52 3.06
CA LYS A 10 -5.95 -14.92 2.51
C LYS A 10 -5.41 -15.71 1.32
N VAL A 11 -4.82 -15.01 0.36
CA VAL A 11 -4.24 -15.62 -0.84
C VAL A 11 -2.85 -16.25 -0.62
N PHE A 12 -2.38 -16.25 0.61
CA PHE A 12 -1.13 -16.88 1.03
C PHE A 12 -1.37 -17.91 2.14
N PRO A 13 -0.49 -18.91 2.28
CA PRO A 13 -0.65 -19.95 3.30
C PRO A 13 -0.46 -19.39 4.71
N ARG A 14 -1.13 -19.98 5.67
CA ARG A 14 -0.95 -19.68 7.09
C ARG A 14 0.40 -20.17 7.58
N ASN A 15 1.12 -19.31 8.30
CA ASN A 15 2.34 -19.70 9.00
C ASN A 15 1.99 -20.18 10.42
N GLU A 16 2.26 -21.47 10.70
CA GLU A 16 1.92 -22.09 11.99
C GLU A 16 2.76 -21.56 13.16
N ASN A 17 3.86 -20.86 12.90
CA ASN A 17 4.71 -20.24 13.92
C ASN A 17 4.26 -18.84 14.33
N VAL A 18 3.15 -18.36 13.78
CA VAL A 18 2.64 -17.01 13.98
C VAL A 18 1.21 -17.10 14.54
N ASN A 19 0.92 -16.29 15.54
CA ASN A 19 -0.44 -16.06 16.02
C ASN A 19 -1.14 -15.03 15.11
N HIS A 20 -2.45 -15.14 15.01
CA HIS A 20 -3.26 -14.24 14.18
C HIS A 20 -4.60 -13.94 14.84
N LYS A 21 -5.04 -12.67 14.74
CA LYS A 21 -6.44 -12.26 14.97
C LYS A 21 -6.80 -11.04 14.14
N LYS A 22 -8.08 -10.87 13.82
CA LYS A 22 -8.58 -9.63 13.24
C LYS A 22 -8.83 -8.59 14.34
N VAL A 23 -8.55 -7.33 14.03
CA VAL A 23 -8.75 -6.19 14.92
C VAL A 23 -9.40 -5.03 14.17
N ILE A 24 -10.01 -4.12 14.93
CA ILE A 24 -10.62 -2.89 14.42
C ILE A 24 -10.06 -1.73 15.23
N PHE A 25 -9.68 -0.65 14.55
CA PHE A 25 -9.34 0.62 15.15
C PHE A 25 -9.96 1.78 14.36
N LYS A 26 -9.91 2.99 14.86
CA LYS A 26 -10.50 4.15 14.19
C LYS A 26 -9.43 5.18 13.87
N ASN A 27 -9.58 5.82 12.70
CA ASN A 27 -8.81 7.02 12.38
C ASN A 27 -9.51 8.29 12.95
N HIS A 28 -8.85 9.44 12.85
CA HIS A 28 -9.38 10.71 13.36
C HIS A 28 -10.61 11.21 12.61
N PHE A 29 -10.90 10.69 11.42
CA PHE A 29 -12.15 10.93 10.69
C PHE A 29 -13.30 10.04 11.19
N GLY A 30 -13.08 9.19 12.21
CA GLY A 30 -14.07 8.29 12.78
C GLY A 30 -14.33 7.05 11.93
N ILE A 31 -13.55 6.80 10.89
CA ILE A 31 -13.67 5.61 10.04
C ILE A 31 -13.08 4.41 10.77
N GLU A 32 -13.85 3.32 10.86
CA GLU A 32 -13.37 2.05 11.39
C GLU A 32 -12.49 1.35 10.34
N LEU A 33 -11.26 1.00 10.73
CA LEU A 33 -10.30 0.29 9.91
C LEU A 33 -10.20 -1.16 10.36
N ALA A 34 -10.31 -2.10 9.42
CA ALA A 34 -10.15 -3.53 9.64
C ALA A 34 -8.70 -3.95 9.39
N ALA A 35 -8.13 -4.71 10.31
CA ALA A 35 -6.78 -5.23 10.17
C ALA A 35 -6.65 -6.69 10.59
N ASP A 36 -5.69 -7.37 9.99
CA ASP A 36 -5.14 -8.63 10.45
C ASP A 36 -3.90 -8.35 11.31
N MET A 37 -3.90 -8.77 12.56
CA MET A 37 -2.78 -8.66 13.48
C MET A 37 -2.07 -10.00 13.61
N PHE A 38 -0.73 -9.98 13.49
CA PHE A 38 0.12 -11.14 13.60
C PHE A 38 1.21 -10.90 14.65
N TRP A 39 1.64 -11.95 15.37
CA TRP A 39 2.76 -11.88 16.32
C TRP A 39 3.37 -13.29 16.50
N PRO A 40 4.67 -13.39 16.93
CA PRO A 40 5.29 -14.67 17.18
C PRO A 40 4.51 -15.52 18.19
N LYS A 41 4.59 -16.85 18.12
CA LYS A 41 3.98 -17.73 19.15
C LYS A 41 4.63 -17.53 20.51
N GLU A 42 5.93 -17.40 20.53
CA GLU A 42 6.68 -17.15 21.75
C GLU A 42 7.05 -15.68 21.84
N VAL A 43 6.68 -15.05 22.93
CA VAL A 43 6.93 -13.61 23.16
C VAL A 43 7.59 -13.44 24.52
N ASN A 44 8.76 -12.82 24.52
CA ASN A 44 9.46 -12.40 25.73
C ASN A 44 9.54 -10.88 25.77
N GLY A 45 8.74 -10.26 26.65
CA GLY A 45 8.71 -8.81 26.81
C GLY A 45 7.88 -8.09 25.73
N LYS A 46 8.17 -6.80 25.53
CA LYS A 46 7.51 -5.98 24.51
C LYS A 46 8.15 -6.19 23.14
N LEU A 47 7.32 -6.24 22.11
CA LEU A 47 7.74 -6.42 20.74
C LEU A 47 7.88 -5.07 20.01
N PRO A 48 8.85 -4.91 19.08
CA PRO A 48 8.78 -3.89 18.08
C PRO A 48 7.59 -4.15 17.16
N ALA A 49 7.01 -3.08 16.60
CA ALA A 49 5.79 -3.23 15.81
C ALA A 49 5.89 -2.65 14.40
N ILE A 50 5.12 -3.23 13.47
CA ILE A 50 5.06 -2.79 12.07
C ILE A 50 3.60 -2.70 11.60
N ALA A 51 3.21 -1.54 11.03
CA ALA A 51 1.97 -1.44 10.28
C ALA A 51 2.23 -1.59 8.78
N CYS A 52 1.50 -2.52 8.13
CA CYS A 52 1.64 -2.82 6.71
C CYS A 52 0.37 -2.41 5.95
N CYS A 53 0.53 -1.78 4.81
CA CYS A 53 -0.57 -1.55 3.88
C CYS A 53 -0.14 -1.85 2.44
N GLY A 54 -1.06 -2.42 1.66
CA GLY A 54 -0.79 -2.95 0.34
C GLY A 54 -0.97 -1.97 -0.79
N ALA A 55 -0.93 -2.49 -2.01
CA ALA A 55 -1.10 -1.69 -3.21
C ALA A 55 -2.47 -1.00 -3.26
N PHE A 56 -2.53 0.11 -3.98
CA PHE A 56 -3.79 0.78 -4.27
C PHE A 56 -4.77 -0.21 -4.94
N GLY A 57 -5.93 -0.41 -4.31
CA GLY A 57 -6.95 -1.34 -4.78
C GLY A 57 -6.76 -2.81 -4.39
N ALA A 58 -5.71 -3.13 -3.66
CA ALA A 58 -5.55 -4.41 -2.99
C ALA A 58 -6.27 -4.43 -1.63
N VAL A 59 -6.30 -5.59 -0.99
CA VAL A 59 -6.80 -5.81 0.37
C VAL A 59 -5.75 -6.49 1.24
N LYS A 60 -5.91 -6.39 2.55
CA LYS A 60 -5.00 -6.98 3.55
C LYS A 60 -4.82 -8.49 3.43
N GLU A 61 -5.76 -9.17 2.82
CA GLU A 61 -5.70 -10.62 2.52
C GLU A 61 -4.73 -10.99 1.39
N GLN A 62 -4.15 -9.97 0.71
CA GLN A 62 -3.14 -10.12 -0.35
C GLN A 62 -1.74 -9.82 0.22
N HIS A 63 -0.88 -9.18 -0.56
CA HIS A 63 0.55 -9.01 -0.22
C HIS A 63 0.82 -8.29 1.11
N SER A 64 0.04 -7.28 1.53
CA SER A 64 0.32 -6.63 2.82
C SER A 64 0.17 -7.59 4.02
N GLY A 65 -0.77 -8.52 3.96
CA GLY A 65 -0.90 -9.59 4.94
C GLY A 65 0.25 -10.59 4.90
N LEU A 66 0.75 -10.94 3.70
CA LEU A 66 1.95 -11.76 3.55
C LEU A 66 3.16 -11.10 4.21
N TYR A 67 3.40 -9.81 3.94
CA TYR A 67 4.50 -9.06 4.58
C TYR A 67 4.33 -9.00 6.09
N ALA A 68 3.12 -8.75 6.58
CA ALA A 68 2.85 -8.71 8.00
C ALA A 68 3.09 -10.08 8.66
N GLN A 69 2.60 -11.16 8.08
CA GLN A 69 2.82 -12.51 8.59
C GLN A 69 4.31 -12.89 8.61
N GLU A 70 5.04 -12.58 7.53
CA GLU A 70 6.46 -12.88 7.42
C GLU A 70 7.29 -12.07 8.43
N MET A 71 7.03 -10.78 8.58
CA MET A 71 7.71 -9.96 9.57
C MET A 71 7.36 -10.37 11.01
N ALA A 72 6.15 -10.90 11.25
CA ALA A 72 5.79 -11.46 12.54
C ALA A 72 6.62 -12.72 12.88
N SER A 73 6.88 -13.60 11.91
CA SER A 73 7.74 -14.76 12.13
C SER A 73 9.20 -14.39 12.46
N ARG A 74 9.58 -13.14 12.14
CA ARG A 74 10.91 -12.54 12.39
C ARG A 74 10.99 -11.73 13.69
N GLY A 75 9.96 -11.78 14.52
CA GLY A 75 9.97 -11.21 15.88
C GLY A 75 9.28 -9.87 16.05
N PHE A 76 8.45 -9.44 15.12
CA PHE A 76 7.66 -8.21 15.23
C PHE A 76 6.19 -8.51 15.58
N LEU A 77 5.52 -7.59 16.27
CA LEU A 77 4.07 -7.54 16.23
C LEU A 77 3.66 -6.72 15.02
N THR A 78 2.81 -7.26 14.16
CA THR A 78 2.47 -6.60 12.90
C THR A 78 0.96 -6.48 12.71
N ILE A 79 0.54 -5.45 12.00
CA ILE A 79 -0.82 -5.37 11.47
C ILE A 79 -0.77 -5.14 9.96
N ALA A 80 -1.64 -5.83 9.21
CA ALA A 80 -1.98 -5.46 7.83
C ALA A 80 -3.40 -4.95 7.82
N PHE A 81 -3.62 -3.72 7.36
CA PHE A 81 -4.94 -3.10 7.39
C PHE A 81 -5.47 -2.79 5.99
N ASP A 82 -6.81 -2.84 5.85
CA ASP A 82 -7.49 -2.25 4.72
C ASP A 82 -7.62 -0.74 4.95
N PRO A 83 -7.27 0.10 3.97
CA PRO A 83 -7.46 1.54 4.11
C PRO A 83 -8.93 1.94 4.10
N SER A 84 -9.20 3.15 4.55
CA SER A 84 -10.53 3.77 4.48
C SER A 84 -11.17 3.58 3.11
N PHE A 85 -12.48 3.32 3.07
CA PHE A 85 -13.32 3.14 1.89
C PHE A 85 -13.14 1.82 1.13
N THR A 86 -12.25 0.92 1.55
CA THR A 86 -11.93 -0.31 0.82
C THR A 86 -11.93 -1.55 1.71
N GLY A 87 -11.92 -2.74 1.09
CA GLY A 87 -11.87 -4.02 1.81
C GLY A 87 -12.96 -4.17 2.87
N GLU A 88 -12.58 -4.63 4.06
CA GLU A 88 -13.45 -4.74 5.23
C GLU A 88 -13.51 -3.44 6.06
N SER A 89 -12.70 -2.43 5.76
CA SER A 89 -12.74 -1.13 6.42
C SER A 89 -13.97 -0.33 6.03
N GLY A 90 -14.35 0.60 6.90
CA GLY A 90 -15.49 1.49 6.71
C GLY A 90 -15.21 2.66 5.77
N GLY A 91 -16.09 3.65 5.85
CA GLY A 91 -16.04 4.87 5.06
C GLY A 91 -16.98 4.84 3.86
N GLU A 92 -17.68 5.97 3.66
CA GLU A 92 -18.59 6.20 2.55
C GLU A 92 -18.25 7.54 1.86
N PRO A 93 -18.45 7.63 0.54
CA PRO A 93 -18.82 6.53 -0.36
C PRO A 93 -17.68 5.49 -0.52
N ARG A 94 -18.07 4.25 -0.80
CA ARG A 94 -17.09 3.17 -1.01
C ARG A 94 -16.21 3.42 -2.24
N TYR A 95 -15.02 2.80 -2.23
CA TYR A 95 -14.08 2.78 -3.36
C TYR A 95 -13.54 4.16 -3.73
N MET A 96 -13.44 5.01 -2.72
CA MET A 96 -12.78 6.31 -2.79
C MET A 96 -11.33 6.20 -2.31
N ASN A 97 -10.51 7.16 -2.69
CA ASN A 97 -9.21 7.41 -2.10
C ASN A 97 -9.10 8.91 -1.74
N SER A 98 -8.33 9.20 -0.73
CA SER A 98 -7.94 10.55 -0.35
C SER A 98 -6.55 10.47 0.26
N PRO A 99 -5.52 11.07 -0.34
CA PRO A 99 -4.16 11.02 0.21
C PRO A 99 -4.08 11.50 1.66
N ASP A 100 -4.87 12.50 2.03
CA ASP A 100 -4.95 13.01 3.40
C ASP A 100 -5.48 11.93 4.37
N ILE A 101 -6.65 11.35 4.07
CA ILE A 101 -7.24 10.28 4.88
C ILE A 101 -6.37 9.02 4.87
N ASN A 102 -5.75 8.69 3.74
CA ASN A 102 -4.92 7.50 3.62
C ASN A 102 -3.59 7.63 4.41
N VAL A 103 -3.01 8.81 4.51
CA VAL A 103 -1.89 9.10 5.41
C VAL A 103 -2.33 8.98 6.87
N GLU A 104 -3.50 9.52 7.20
CA GLU A 104 -4.11 9.39 8.52
C GLU A 104 -4.39 7.92 8.89
N ASP A 105 -4.76 7.05 7.94
CA ASP A 105 -4.95 5.63 8.20
C ASP A 105 -3.66 4.97 8.74
N PHE A 106 -2.47 5.34 8.22
CA PHE A 106 -1.20 4.89 8.80
C PHE A 106 -0.94 5.49 10.20
N GLN A 107 -1.25 6.77 10.41
CA GLN A 107 -1.09 7.40 11.72
C GLN A 107 -1.99 6.73 12.77
N ALA A 108 -3.23 6.41 12.41
CA ALA A 108 -4.17 5.66 13.25
C ALA A 108 -3.66 4.24 13.55
N ALA A 109 -2.99 3.59 12.59
CA ALA A 109 -2.33 2.31 12.82
C ALA A 109 -1.18 2.45 13.84
N VAL A 110 -0.40 3.53 13.78
CA VAL A 110 0.64 3.84 14.76
C VAL A 110 0.01 4.13 16.14
N ASP A 111 -1.09 4.87 16.20
CA ASP A 111 -1.84 5.10 17.45
C ASP A 111 -2.30 3.79 18.07
N TYR A 112 -2.91 2.91 17.27
CA TYR A 112 -3.37 1.61 17.73
C TYR A 112 -2.22 0.77 18.30
N LEU A 113 -1.11 0.64 17.55
CA LEU A 113 0.06 -0.14 17.97
C LEU A 113 0.70 0.46 19.23
N SER A 114 0.79 1.78 19.34
CA SER A 114 1.39 2.47 20.50
C SER A 114 0.64 2.25 21.81
N ASN A 115 -0.64 1.86 21.73
CA ASN A 115 -1.51 1.63 22.88
C ASN A 115 -1.66 0.15 23.25
N LEU A 116 -0.94 -0.76 22.60
CA LEU A 116 -0.91 -2.18 22.98
C LEU A 116 0.13 -2.41 24.09
N ASP A 117 -0.25 -3.11 25.15
CA ASP A 117 0.61 -3.38 26.32
C ASP A 117 1.89 -4.14 25.98
N ASN A 118 1.80 -5.02 24.97
CA ASN A 118 2.89 -5.88 24.51
C ASN A 118 3.74 -5.26 23.36
N VAL A 119 3.52 -3.98 23.03
CA VAL A 119 4.30 -3.25 22.02
C VAL A 119 5.26 -2.27 22.68
N ASP A 120 6.49 -2.22 22.18
CA ASP A 120 7.43 -1.15 22.47
C ASP A 120 7.10 0.06 21.57
N LYS A 121 6.39 1.03 22.14
CA LYS A 121 5.93 2.22 21.40
C LYS A 121 7.04 3.08 20.80
N ASP A 122 8.27 2.92 21.26
CA ASP A 122 9.44 3.63 20.76
C ASP A 122 10.12 2.87 19.59
N LYS A 123 9.55 1.72 19.17
CA LYS A 123 10.05 0.84 18.10
C LYS A 123 8.97 0.51 17.07
N ILE A 124 8.30 1.54 16.56
CA ILE A 124 7.25 1.37 15.54
C ILE A 124 7.80 1.74 14.16
N SER A 125 7.53 0.87 13.20
CA SER A 125 7.88 1.03 11.79
C SER A 125 6.66 0.85 10.90
N ILE A 126 6.76 1.25 9.64
CA ILE A 126 5.70 1.05 8.65
C ILE A 126 6.26 0.43 7.36
N ILE A 127 5.47 -0.41 6.72
CA ILE A 127 5.74 -0.97 5.38
C ILE A 127 4.59 -0.60 4.46
N GLY A 128 4.90 0.12 3.39
CA GLY A 128 3.95 0.41 2.33
C GLY A 128 4.36 -0.24 1.01
N ILE A 129 3.39 -0.76 0.25
CA ILE A 129 3.64 -1.48 -0.99
C ILE A 129 2.94 -0.77 -2.14
N CYS A 130 3.63 -0.57 -3.27
CA CYS A 130 3.11 0.12 -4.46
C CYS A 130 2.67 1.56 -4.13
N GLY A 131 1.45 1.97 -4.44
CA GLY A 131 0.93 3.30 -4.08
C GLY A 131 0.97 3.58 -2.57
N TRP A 132 0.83 2.55 -1.75
CA TRP A 132 0.99 2.67 -0.29
C TRP A 132 2.45 2.81 0.14
N GLY A 133 3.41 2.42 -0.68
CA GLY A 133 4.82 2.78 -0.48
C GLY A 133 5.04 4.29 -0.53
N GLY A 134 4.37 4.97 -1.47
CA GLY A 134 4.36 6.43 -1.51
C GLY A 134 3.63 7.05 -0.30
N MET A 135 2.49 6.50 0.09
CA MET A 135 1.77 6.96 1.30
C MET A 135 2.59 6.75 2.58
N ALA A 136 3.34 5.65 2.69
CA ALA A 136 4.23 5.41 3.83
C ALA A 136 5.33 6.48 3.92
N ILE A 137 5.98 6.83 2.80
CA ILE A 137 6.97 7.93 2.78
C ILE A 137 6.29 9.26 3.14
N GLN A 138 5.09 9.53 2.61
CA GLN A 138 4.34 10.73 2.95
C GLN A 138 3.96 10.76 4.43
N THR A 139 3.60 9.61 5.03
CA THR A 139 3.35 9.51 6.47
C THR A 139 4.61 9.82 7.29
N ALA A 140 5.77 9.32 6.86
CA ALA A 140 7.05 9.60 7.52
C ALA A 140 7.45 11.09 7.45
N CYS A 141 6.91 11.87 6.50
CA CYS A 141 7.08 13.33 6.48
C CYS A 141 6.38 14.03 7.65
N ILE A 142 5.38 13.40 8.26
CA ILE A 142 4.44 14.00 9.21
C ILE A 142 4.54 13.34 10.58
N ASP A 143 4.60 12.00 10.66
CA ASP A 143 4.58 11.26 11.90
C ASP A 143 6.01 10.91 12.38
N THR A 144 6.47 11.66 13.38
CA THR A 144 7.81 11.52 13.96
C THR A 144 7.98 10.32 14.89
N ARG A 145 6.92 9.59 15.22
CA ARG A 145 6.95 8.36 16.03
C ARG A 145 7.49 7.17 15.24
N ILE A 146 7.39 7.23 13.90
CA ILE A 146 7.86 6.18 13.01
C ILE A 146 9.39 6.18 12.97
N LYS A 147 10.02 5.05 13.33
CA LYS A 147 11.48 4.89 13.38
C LYS A 147 12.07 4.44 12.05
N ALA A 148 11.38 3.54 11.35
CA ALA A 148 11.79 3.09 10.04
C ALA A 148 10.58 2.97 9.10
N THR A 149 10.76 3.38 7.87
CA THR A 149 9.77 3.27 6.79
C THR A 149 10.36 2.42 5.67
N VAL A 150 9.62 1.38 5.25
CA VAL A 150 9.98 0.55 4.10
C VAL A 150 8.97 0.75 3.00
N ALA A 151 9.42 1.22 1.85
CA ALA A 151 8.59 1.47 0.67
C ALA A 151 8.94 0.47 -0.43
N ILE A 152 8.05 -0.49 -0.65
CA ILE A 152 8.25 -1.58 -1.60
C ILE A 152 7.62 -1.22 -2.93
N THR A 153 8.42 -1.30 -4.01
CA THR A 153 7.95 -1.07 -5.39
C THR A 153 7.01 0.13 -5.51
N MET A 154 7.41 1.23 -4.85
CA MET A 154 6.55 2.40 -4.57
C MET A 154 6.09 3.15 -5.81
N TYR A 155 4.95 3.82 -5.66
CA TYR A 155 4.45 4.83 -6.58
C TYR A 155 4.28 6.20 -5.91
N ASP A 156 4.57 7.26 -6.64
CA ASP A 156 3.96 8.57 -6.40
C ASP A 156 2.61 8.62 -7.12
N MET A 157 1.54 8.33 -6.38
CA MET A 157 0.18 8.30 -6.93
C MET A 157 -0.28 9.66 -7.42
N SER A 158 0.20 10.76 -6.83
CA SER A 158 -0.13 12.12 -7.28
C SER A 158 0.54 12.43 -8.63
N ARG A 159 1.81 12.02 -8.80
CA ARG A 159 2.56 12.19 -10.06
C ARG A 159 1.91 11.37 -11.19
N VAL A 160 1.62 10.10 -10.95
CA VAL A 160 0.96 9.25 -11.96
C VAL A 160 -0.42 9.79 -12.32
N ALA A 161 -1.19 10.26 -11.34
CA ALA A 161 -2.50 10.83 -11.60
C ALA A 161 -2.41 12.09 -12.49
N GLY A 162 -1.42 12.95 -12.27
CA GLY A 162 -1.27 14.20 -13.01
C GLY A 162 -0.50 14.09 -14.33
N ASN A 163 0.51 13.22 -14.36
CA ASN A 163 1.50 13.19 -15.44
C ASN A 163 1.48 11.92 -16.28
N GLY A 164 0.74 10.88 -15.83
CA GLY A 164 0.79 9.56 -16.45
C GLY A 164 2.08 8.79 -16.14
N TYR A 165 2.22 7.61 -16.72
CA TYR A 165 3.45 6.82 -16.60
C TYR A 165 4.60 7.47 -17.35
N TYR A 166 5.77 7.49 -16.72
CA TYR A 166 6.99 8.14 -17.26
C TYR A 166 6.78 9.61 -17.62
N ASP A 167 5.83 10.28 -16.94
CA ASP A 167 5.42 11.66 -17.19
C ASP A 167 4.98 11.91 -18.65
N SER A 168 4.51 10.87 -19.33
CA SER A 168 4.15 10.91 -20.76
C SER A 168 2.98 11.86 -21.09
N SER A 169 2.21 12.25 -20.09
CA SER A 169 1.09 13.20 -20.20
C SER A 169 1.30 14.45 -19.34
N ASP A 170 2.58 14.80 -19.03
CA ASP A 170 2.91 15.98 -18.24
C ASP A 170 2.79 17.25 -19.09
N ASN A 171 1.57 17.65 -19.40
CA ASN A 171 1.27 18.92 -20.02
C ASN A 171 -0.06 19.49 -19.53
N GLU A 172 -0.22 20.80 -19.67
CA GLU A 172 -1.38 21.53 -19.14
C GLU A 172 -2.69 21.06 -19.79
N GLU A 173 -2.72 20.89 -21.10
CA GLU A 173 -3.92 20.52 -21.85
C GLU A 173 -4.41 19.12 -21.46
N ALA A 174 -3.51 18.14 -21.39
CA ALA A 174 -3.87 16.79 -20.97
C ALA A 174 -4.48 16.78 -19.56
N ARG A 175 -3.90 17.53 -18.62
CA ARG A 175 -4.45 17.67 -17.27
C ARG A 175 -5.77 18.44 -17.26
N TYR A 176 -5.94 19.43 -18.12
CA TYR A 176 -7.22 20.16 -18.23
C TYR A 176 -8.32 19.24 -18.74
N GLN A 177 -8.11 18.50 -19.82
CA GLN A 177 -9.09 17.56 -20.36
C GLN A 177 -9.43 16.45 -19.37
N MET A 178 -8.46 15.96 -18.63
CA MET A 178 -8.70 15.01 -17.54
C MET A 178 -9.66 15.61 -16.50
N ARG A 179 -9.42 16.85 -16.06
CA ARG A 179 -10.30 17.54 -15.09
C ARG A 179 -11.70 17.74 -15.64
N VAL A 180 -11.84 18.11 -16.92
CA VAL A 180 -13.16 18.22 -17.59
C VAL A 180 -13.90 16.88 -17.50
N ASN A 181 -13.26 15.78 -17.87
CA ASN A 181 -13.87 14.45 -17.82
C ASN A 181 -14.27 14.03 -16.39
N LEU A 182 -13.40 14.25 -15.41
CA LEU A 182 -13.69 13.95 -14.01
C LEU A 182 -14.85 14.80 -13.45
N ASN A 183 -14.90 16.08 -13.79
CA ASN A 183 -15.97 16.98 -13.35
C ASN A 183 -17.32 16.63 -13.99
N ASN A 184 -17.33 16.26 -15.28
CA ASN A 184 -18.53 15.75 -15.93
C ASN A 184 -19.02 14.45 -15.25
N GLN A 185 -18.11 13.52 -14.93
CA GLN A 185 -18.46 12.30 -14.21
C GLN A 185 -19.03 12.61 -12.82
N ARG A 186 -18.45 13.55 -12.07
CA ARG A 186 -19.00 13.98 -10.77
C ARG A 186 -20.43 14.50 -10.88
N THR A 187 -20.74 15.25 -11.94
CA THR A 187 -22.10 15.75 -12.19
C THR A 187 -23.07 14.60 -12.46
N GLU A 188 -22.65 13.60 -13.24
CA GLU A 188 -23.47 12.42 -13.50
C GLU A 188 -23.65 11.55 -12.25
N ASP A 189 -22.57 11.34 -11.46
CA ASP A 189 -22.63 10.61 -10.20
C ASP A 189 -23.66 11.26 -9.24
N PHE A 190 -23.62 12.58 -9.11
CA PHE A 190 -24.58 13.32 -8.28
C PHE A 190 -26.02 13.18 -8.78
N LYS A 191 -26.23 13.34 -10.09
CA LYS A 191 -27.55 13.19 -10.71
C LYS A 191 -28.16 11.81 -10.52
N ASN A 192 -27.32 10.78 -10.61
CA ASN A 192 -27.75 9.38 -10.53
C ASN A 192 -27.81 8.86 -9.08
N GLY A 193 -27.27 9.58 -8.10
CA GLY A 193 -27.16 9.11 -6.71
C GLY A 193 -26.26 7.87 -6.58
N SER A 194 -25.36 7.65 -7.53
CA SER A 194 -24.46 6.48 -7.58
C SER A 194 -23.15 6.86 -8.26
N TYR A 195 -22.09 6.09 -7.98
CA TYR A 195 -20.74 6.36 -8.46
C TYR A 195 -20.34 5.37 -9.55
N LYS A 196 -19.81 5.87 -10.67
CA LYS A 196 -19.26 5.05 -11.74
C LYS A 196 -17.91 4.45 -11.32
N LEU A 197 -17.77 3.15 -11.46
CA LEU A 197 -16.50 2.45 -11.19
C LEU A 197 -15.63 2.38 -12.45
N ALA A 198 -14.32 2.49 -12.25
CA ALA A 198 -13.34 2.57 -13.33
C ALA A 198 -13.02 1.22 -14.00
N GLY A 199 -13.47 0.10 -13.39
CA GLY A 199 -12.98 -1.23 -13.70
C GLY A 199 -11.66 -1.55 -12.97
N GLY A 200 -11.41 -2.82 -12.73
CA GLY A 200 -10.16 -3.31 -12.16
C GLY A 200 -9.10 -3.57 -13.23
N THR A 201 -8.19 -4.49 -12.96
CA THR A 201 -7.26 -4.99 -13.98
C THR A 201 -8.00 -5.74 -15.09
N ILE A 202 -7.40 -5.79 -16.27
CA ILE A 202 -8.01 -6.42 -17.45
C ILE A 202 -8.17 -7.93 -17.19
N PRO A 203 -9.30 -8.57 -17.57
CA PRO A 203 -9.45 -10.02 -17.45
C PRO A 203 -8.37 -10.81 -18.22
N LEU A 204 -7.97 -11.98 -17.69
CA LEU A 204 -6.86 -12.77 -18.22
C LEU A 204 -7.07 -13.22 -19.65
N ASP A 205 -8.29 -13.62 -19.99
CA ASP A 205 -8.69 -14.05 -21.34
C ASP A 205 -8.64 -12.92 -22.37
N VAL A 206 -8.75 -11.67 -21.91
CA VAL A 206 -8.68 -10.48 -22.76
C VAL A 206 -7.25 -9.98 -22.90
N VAL A 207 -6.53 -9.79 -21.77
CA VAL A 207 -5.21 -9.14 -21.74
C VAL A 207 -4.14 -9.93 -22.48
N LYS A 208 -4.26 -11.26 -22.57
CA LYS A 208 -3.29 -12.15 -23.26
C LYS A 208 -3.07 -11.76 -24.72
N ASP A 209 -4.16 -11.36 -25.40
CA ASP A 209 -4.18 -11.05 -26.84
C ASP A 209 -4.03 -9.54 -27.12
N MET A 210 -3.90 -8.71 -26.08
CA MET A 210 -3.74 -7.26 -26.22
C MET A 210 -2.27 -6.87 -26.44
N ASP A 211 -2.07 -5.90 -27.30
CA ASP A 211 -0.80 -5.16 -27.40
C ASP A 211 -0.75 -4.05 -26.35
N VAL A 212 -0.31 -4.41 -25.17
CA VAL A 212 -0.19 -3.51 -24.02
C VAL A 212 1.17 -3.70 -23.35
N PRO A 213 1.66 -2.70 -22.60
CA PRO A 213 2.90 -2.83 -21.84
C PRO A 213 2.88 -4.07 -20.92
N LEU A 214 4.03 -4.73 -20.79
CA LEU A 214 4.16 -5.98 -20.03
C LEU A 214 3.59 -5.88 -18.60
N PHE A 215 3.82 -4.76 -17.92
CA PHE A 215 3.32 -4.59 -16.56
C PHE A 215 1.79 -4.63 -16.44
N VAL A 216 1.05 -4.30 -17.51
CA VAL A 216 -0.43 -4.43 -17.53
C VAL A 216 -0.82 -5.90 -17.49
N LYS A 217 -0.08 -6.75 -18.23
CA LYS A 217 -0.27 -8.22 -18.20
C LYS A 217 0.09 -8.79 -16.83
N GLU A 218 1.24 -8.36 -16.26
CA GLU A 218 1.70 -8.79 -14.93
C GLU A 218 0.67 -8.44 -13.83
N TYR A 219 0.06 -7.26 -13.87
CA TYR A 219 -1.03 -6.91 -12.94
C TYR A 219 -2.27 -7.78 -13.12
N SER A 220 -2.65 -8.08 -14.36
CA SER A 220 -3.77 -8.97 -14.62
C SER A 220 -3.50 -10.39 -14.12
N GLU A 221 -2.30 -10.93 -14.35
CA GLU A 221 -1.87 -12.23 -13.83
C GLU A 221 -1.89 -12.29 -12.30
N TYR A 222 -1.51 -11.21 -11.63
CA TYR A 222 -1.58 -11.13 -10.18
C TYR A 222 -3.03 -11.04 -9.70
N TYR A 223 -3.75 -9.98 -10.08
CA TYR A 223 -5.06 -9.65 -9.47
C TYR A 223 -6.23 -10.48 -9.99
N ARG A 224 -6.19 -10.95 -11.25
CA ARG A 224 -7.23 -11.79 -11.84
C ARG A 224 -6.87 -13.26 -11.79
N GLY A 225 -5.61 -13.60 -11.53
CA GLY A 225 -5.07 -14.96 -11.47
C GLY A 225 -4.68 -15.38 -10.06
N ARG A 226 -3.36 -15.47 -9.81
CA ARG A 226 -2.78 -16.15 -8.64
C ARG A 226 -3.12 -15.53 -7.28
N ALA A 227 -3.46 -14.25 -7.24
CA ALA A 227 -3.83 -13.54 -6.02
C ALA A 227 -5.20 -12.85 -6.12
N TYR A 228 -6.13 -13.43 -6.88
CA TYR A 228 -7.50 -12.94 -6.94
C TYR A 228 -8.12 -12.91 -5.54
N HIS A 229 -8.80 -11.80 -5.22
CA HIS A 229 -9.59 -11.68 -4.01
C HIS A 229 -10.89 -10.91 -4.27
N SER A 230 -12.02 -11.42 -3.73
CA SER A 230 -13.35 -10.87 -4.01
C SER A 230 -13.55 -9.43 -3.54
N ARG A 231 -12.83 -8.97 -2.51
CA ARG A 231 -12.89 -7.60 -1.99
C ARG A 231 -11.87 -6.65 -2.63
N SER A 232 -10.88 -7.18 -3.37
CA SER A 232 -9.88 -6.33 -4.03
C SER A 232 -10.48 -5.57 -5.20
N LEU A 233 -10.28 -4.26 -5.24
CA LEU A 233 -10.76 -3.42 -6.34
C LEU A 233 -10.07 -3.78 -7.65
N ASN A 234 -8.77 -4.07 -7.61
CA ASN A 234 -8.01 -4.46 -8.79
C ASN A 234 -8.47 -5.80 -9.36
N SER A 235 -8.93 -6.71 -8.49
CA SER A 235 -9.48 -8.00 -8.90
C SER A 235 -10.91 -7.89 -9.46
N ASN A 236 -11.61 -6.77 -9.26
CA ASN A 236 -13.04 -6.64 -9.57
C ASN A 236 -13.36 -5.35 -10.33
N ASN A 237 -14.10 -4.43 -9.70
CA ASN A 237 -14.72 -3.29 -10.37
C ASN A 237 -13.89 -1.99 -10.31
N GLY A 238 -12.76 -2.01 -9.63
CA GLY A 238 -11.88 -0.84 -9.53
C GLY A 238 -12.41 0.27 -8.63
N TRP A 239 -11.74 1.39 -8.70
CA TRP A 239 -12.04 2.60 -7.95
C TRP A 239 -13.24 3.35 -8.52
N ASN A 240 -13.84 4.19 -7.73
CA ASN A 240 -14.70 5.25 -8.21
C ASN A 240 -13.91 6.16 -9.17
N VAL A 241 -14.45 6.41 -10.36
CA VAL A 241 -13.77 7.22 -11.39
C VAL A 241 -13.41 8.62 -10.86
N SER A 242 -14.33 9.26 -10.14
CA SER A 242 -14.12 10.62 -9.61
C SER A 242 -13.12 10.68 -8.45
N ALA A 243 -12.74 9.53 -7.84
CA ALA A 243 -11.74 9.46 -6.78
C ALA A 243 -10.36 9.98 -7.22
N ARG A 244 -10.04 9.91 -8.52
CA ARG A 244 -8.78 10.46 -9.06
C ARG A 244 -8.60 11.95 -8.81
N THR A 245 -9.69 12.69 -8.60
CA THR A 245 -9.65 14.13 -8.30
C THR A 245 -8.84 14.44 -7.04
N SER A 246 -8.90 13.60 -6.02
CA SER A 246 -8.16 13.77 -4.77
C SER A 246 -6.64 13.66 -4.98
N LEU A 247 -6.21 12.76 -5.86
CA LEU A 247 -4.80 12.59 -6.22
C LEU A 247 -4.27 13.80 -7.02
N LEU A 248 -5.10 14.41 -7.86
CA LEU A 248 -4.75 15.63 -8.58
C LEU A 248 -4.67 16.86 -7.66
N ASN A 249 -5.39 16.84 -6.55
CA ASN A 249 -5.42 17.94 -5.57
C ASN A 249 -4.30 17.87 -4.54
N THR A 250 -3.43 16.87 -4.61
CA THR A 250 -2.37 16.62 -3.62
C THR A 250 -1.03 16.47 -4.32
N ARG A 251 0.03 17.01 -3.71
CA ARG A 251 1.40 16.71 -4.08
C ARG A 251 2.09 16.01 -2.94
N LEU A 252 2.47 14.75 -3.17
CA LEU A 252 3.22 13.96 -2.20
C LEU A 252 4.68 14.45 -2.12
N PHE A 253 5.34 14.12 -1.02
CA PHE A 253 6.78 14.28 -0.80
C PHE A 253 7.28 15.73 -0.71
N THR A 254 6.40 16.70 -0.53
CA THR A 254 6.79 18.12 -0.36
C THR A 254 7.83 18.28 0.76
N TYR A 255 7.71 17.51 1.84
CA TYR A 255 8.62 17.54 3.00
C TYR A 255 9.53 16.30 3.11
N ALA A 256 9.68 15.50 2.05
CA ALA A 256 10.50 14.28 2.08
C ALA A 256 11.96 14.53 2.51
N LYS A 257 12.52 15.70 2.14
CA LYS A 257 13.86 16.12 2.54
C LYS A 257 14.03 16.34 4.06
N GLU A 258 12.91 16.42 4.81
CA GLU A 258 12.88 16.69 6.25
C GLU A 258 12.70 15.42 7.08
N ILE A 259 12.48 14.27 6.46
CA ILE A 259 12.36 12.97 7.14
C ILE A 259 13.67 12.64 7.85
N ARG A 260 13.61 12.55 9.18
CA ARG A 260 14.77 12.19 10.03
C ARG A 260 14.85 10.70 10.32
N SER A 261 13.71 10.00 10.37
CA SER A 261 13.66 8.54 10.56
C SER A 261 14.25 7.79 9.37
N ALA A 262 14.61 6.52 9.58
CA ALA A 262 15.19 5.70 8.53
C ALA A 262 14.20 5.39 7.41
N VAL A 263 14.68 5.37 6.15
CA VAL A 263 13.85 5.01 4.98
C VAL A 263 14.60 4.01 4.10
N LEU A 264 13.97 2.87 3.81
CA LEU A 264 14.39 1.91 2.81
C LEU A 264 13.40 1.91 1.65
N ILE A 265 13.87 2.18 0.45
CA ILE A 265 13.10 1.99 -0.78
C ILE A 265 13.59 0.72 -1.47
N VAL A 266 12.69 -0.20 -1.75
CA VAL A 266 12.97 -1.47 -2.45
C VAL A 266 12.25 -1.48 -3.78
N HIS A 267 12.97 -1.70 -4.87
CA HIS A 267 12.38 -1.86 -6.21
C HIS A 267 12.95 -3.07 -6.93
N GLY A 268 12.13 -3.66 -7.80
CA GLY A 268 12.61 -4.63 -8.76
C GLY A 268 13.39 -3.94 -9.89
N GLU A 269 14.46 -4.57 -10.37
CA GLU A 269 15.29 -4.07 -11.47
C GLU A 269 14.46 -3.79 -12.73
N LYS A 270 13.49 -4.66 -13.02
CA LYS A 270 12.58 -4.60 -14.18
C LYS A 270 11.24 -3.93 -13.87
N ALA A 271 11.05 -3.41 -12.65
CA ALA A 271 9.81 -2.76 -12.29
C ALA A 271 9.62 -1.46 -13.08
N HIS A 272 8.50 -1.35 -13.79
CA HIS A 272 8.15 -0.14 -14.58
C HIS A 272 8.00 1.12 -13.71
N SER A 273 7.80 0.96 -12.40
CA SER A 273 7.70 2.07 -11.42
C SER A 273 9.04 2.44 -10.78
N ARG A 274 10.14 1.77 -11.13
CA ARG A 274 11.46 1.96 -10.50
C ARG A 274 11.92 3.42 -10.51
N TYR A 275 11.69 4.13 -11.61
CA TYR A 275 12.07 5.56 -11.74
C TYR A 275 11.45 6.44 -10.64
N MET A 276 10.23 6.14 -10.18
CA MET A 276 9.59 6.89 -9.10
C MET A 276 10.30 6.70 -7.77
N GLY A 277 10.73 5.47 -7.45
CA GLY A 277 11.52 5.19 -6.26
C GLY A 277 12.90 5.85 -6.30
N GLU A 278 13.57 5.79 -7.45
CA GLU A 278 14.87 6.44 -7.65
C GLU A 278 14.77 7.97 -7.52
N ASP A 279 13.73 8.59 -8.08
CA ASP A 279 13.51 10.03 -7.97
C ASP A 279 13.12 10.44 -6.55
N THR A 280 12.27 9.65 -5.87
CA THR A 280 11.92 9.91 -4.46
C THR A 280 13.14 9.77 -3.56
N PHE A 281 14.00 8.77 -3.80
CA PHE A 281 15.23 8.57 -3.03
C PHE A 281 16.15 9.80 -3.10
N LYS A 282 16.25 10.47 -4.27
CA LYS A 282 17.03 11.69 -4.43
C LYS A 282 16.55 12.88 -3.58
N LEU A 283 15.27 12.86 -3.17
CA LEU A 283 14.71 13.88 -2.28
C LEU A 283 15.11 13.68 -0.82
N LEU A 284 15.41 12.44 -0.42
CA LEU A 284 15.72 12.07 0.95
C LEU A 284 17.12 12.56 1.35
N LYS A 285 17.29 12.92 2.64
CA LYS A 285 18.57 13.36 3.19
C LYS A 285 18.94 12.53 4.42
N GLY A 286 20.24 12.39 4.66
CA GLY A 286 20.81 11.64 5.78
C GLY A 286 21.32 10.26 5.37
N ASP A 287 22.11 9.66 6.22
CA ASP A 287 22.85 8.39 6.03
C ASP A 287 22.06 7.14 6.41
N ASN A 288 20.87 7.33 6.97
CA ASN A 288 19.92 6.26 7.28
C ASN A 288 18.86 6.05 6.17
N LYS A 289 19.22 6.39 4.93
CA LYS A 289 18.38 6.20 3.74
C LYS A 289 19.04 5.19 2.81
N GLU A 290 18.28 4.20 2.38
CA GLU A 290 18.77 3.15 1.49
C GLU A 290 17.82 2.97 0.29
N LEU A 291 18.42 2.73 -0.88
CA LEU A 291 17.72 2.26 -2.08
C LEU A 291 18.26 0.87 -2.43
N PHE A 292 17.40 -0.13 -2.42
CA PHE A 292 17.75 -1.51 -2.73
C PHE A 292 17.03 -2.00 -3.99
N ILE A 293 17.80 -2.40 -5.00
CA ILE A 293 17.26 -2.91 -6.26
C ILE A 293 17.41 -4.42 -6.30
N VAL A 294 16.27 -5.14 -6.38
CA VAL A 294 16.22 -6.59 -6.47
C VAL A 294 16.49 -7.03 -7.91
N PRO A 295 17.58 -7.77 -8.16
CA PRO A 295 17.91 -8.19 -9.53
C PRO A 295 16.82 -9.03 -10.18
N ASN A 296 16.58 -8.79 -11.46
CA ASN A 296 15.61 -9.51 -12.29
C ASN A 296 14.16 -9.52 -11.80
N ALA A 297 13.81 -8.81 -10.75
CA ALA A 297 12.42 -8.70 -10.27
C ALA A 297 11.64 -7.62 -11.03
N ASN A 298 10.40 -7.91 -11.37
CA ASN A 298 9.43 -6.93 -11.84
C ASN A 298 8.65 -6.28 -10.67
N HIS A 299 7.60 -5.53 -10.98
CA HIS A 299 6.82 -4.86 -9.95
C HIS A 299 6.03 -5.83 -9.07
N THR A 300 5.33 -6.80 -9.68
CA THR A 300 4.47 -7.75 -8.98
C THR A 300 5.24 -8.91 -8.34
N ASP A 301 6.48 -9.13 -8.74
CA ASP A 301 7.37 -10.08 -8.03
C ASP A 301 7.62 -9.65 -6.57
N LEU A 302 7.59 -8.34 -6.30
CA LEU A 302 7.70 -7.84 -4.93
C LEU A 302 6.35 -7.84 -4.17
N TYR A 303 5.30 -8.39 -4.72
CA TYR A 303 4.03 -8.60 -4.04
C TYR A 303 3.98 -9.95 -3.31
N ASP A 304 4.38 -11.02 -4.00
CA ASP A 304 4.27 -12.40 -3.51
C ASP A 304 5.56 -13.24 -3.69
N GLY A 305 6.65 -12.62 -4.13
CA GLY A 305 7.93 -13.28 -4.39
C GLY A 305 8.06 -13.80 -5.83
N GLY A 306 7.07 -13.53 -6.70
CA GLY A 306 7.04 -14.06 -8.06
C GLY A 306 6.76 -15.57 -8.11
N ILE A 307 7.03 -16.19 -9.24
CA ILE A 307 6.71 -17.61 -9.47
C ILE A 307 7.40 -18.55 -8.47
N ASN A 308 8.62 -18.22 -8.05
CA ASN A 308 9.38 -19.05 -7.12
C ASN A 308 9.24 -18.61 -5.66
N HIS A 309 8.49 -17.55 -5.37
CA HIS A 309 8.34 -16.95 -4.05
C HIS A 309 9.67 -16.54 -3.37
N ASP A 310 10.69 -16.17 -4.17
CA ASP A 310 12.07 -15.87 -3.70
C ASP A 310 12.52 -14.42 -3.95
N LYS A 311 11.66 -13.57 -4.53
CA LYS A 311 12.06 -12.20 -4.94
C LYS A 311 11.92 -11.14 -3.84
N ILE A 312 11.16 -11.40 -2.77
CA ILE A 312 11.01 -10.42 -1.71
C ILE A 312 12.26 -10.50 -0.79
N PRO A 313 12.99 -9.39 -0.60
CA PRO A 313 14.23 -9.43 0.20
C PRO A 313 13.91 -9.26 1.70
N PHE A 314 13.18 -10.19 2.30
CA PHE A 314 12.73 -10.10 3.69
C PHE A 314 13.89 -9.98 4.68
N ASP A 315 15.03 -10.65 4.43
CA ASP A 315 16.22 -10.56 5.29
C ASP A 315 16.79 -9.14 5.29
N LYS A 316 16.82 -8.47 4.12
CA LYS A 316 17.25 -7.07 4.00
C LYS A 316 16.28 -6.12 4.71
N ILE A 317 14.97 -6.37 4.61
CA ILE A 317 13.95 -5.58 5.28
C ILE A 317 14.08 -5.72 6.80
N GLU A 318 14.23 -6.95 7.29
CA GLU A 318 14.44 -7.25 8.71
C GLU A 318 15.69 -6.58 9.27
N GLU A 319 16.84 -6.76 8.58
CA GLU A 319 18.11 -6.14 8.96
C GLU A 319 17.98 -4.62 9.08
N PHE A 320 17.38 -3.99 8.04
CA PHE A 320 17.20 -2.54 8.01
C PHE A 320 16.32 -2.04 9.15
N VAL A 321 15.17 -2.68 9.37
CA VAL A 321 14.25 -2.29 10.44
C VAL A 321 14.93 -2.48 11.80
N LYS A 322 15.50 -3.64 12.09
CA LYS A 322 16.16 -3.92 13.38
C LYS A 322 17.33 -2.99 13.70
N LYS A 323 18.07 -2.57 12.67
CA LYS A 323 19.18 -1.61 12.82
C LYS A 323 18.72 -0.21 13.24
N ASN A 324 17.49 0.17 12.90
CA ASN A 324 17.01 1.56 12.98
C ASN A 324 15.90 1.80 14.05
N ILE A 325 15.62 0.78 14.89
CA ILE A 325 14.60 0.86 15.95
C ILE A 325 15.17 0.76 17.36
#